data_a536244a678fb2b2bfed53be39b44484
#
_entry.id   a536244a678fb2b2bfed53be39b44484
#
_cell.length_a   1.000
_cell.length_b   1.000
_cell.length_c   1.000
_cell.angle_alpha   90.00
_cell.angle_beta   90.00
_cell.angle_gamma   90.00
#
_symmetry.space_group_name_H-M   'P 1'
#
loop_
_entity.id
_entity.type
_entity.pdbx_description
1 polymer ?
#
loop_
_entity_poly.entity_id
_entity_poly.type
_entity_poly.pdbx_seq_one_letter_code
_entity_poly.pdbx_strand_id
1 'polypeptide(L)'
;MKRIFAILALMLTASGCATITEDFGFMPEPEPAKVIKNENTEFLTLPGPSTGKAVVAVYGFTDKTGQRKPSERMANISTAVTQGAEVWLIKALQEVGGGTWFQVVERVGLENLTKERQIIRQSRTIVGDTRSLPPMLFAGVLIEGGIIGYDSNVLTGGAGARYLGVGPSTQYRQDIVTVTMRMISVQSGEVLISV
;
A
#
# COMPACT_ATOMS: atom_id res chain seq x y z
N MET A 1 14.81 -31.65 61.15
CA MET A 1 15.75 -31.13 60.14
C MET A 1 15.34 -31.41 58.70
N LYS A 2 15.01 -32.62 58.28
CA LYS A 2 14.62 -32.94 56.89
C LYS A 2 13.37 -32.19 56.37
N ARG A 3 12.39 -31.87 57.19
CA ARG A 3 11.15 -31.16 56.81
C ARG A 3 11.35 -29.65 56.61
N ILE A 4 12.30 -29.04 57.29
CA ILE A 4 12.64 -27.61 57.17
C ILE A 4 13.41 -27.39 55.88
N PHE A 5 14.27 -28.30 55.46
CA PHE A 5 14.98 -28.22 54.17
C PHE A 5 14.04 -28.35 52.98
N ALA A 6 12.99 -29.18 53.04
CA ALA A 6 12.00 -29.33 51.99
C ALA A 6 11.14 -28.07 51.81
N ILE A 7 10.79 -27.37 52.87
CA ILE A 7 10.02 -26.12 52.83
C ILE A 7 10.89 -24.97 52.30
N LEU A 8 12.17 -24.92 52.68
CA LEU A 8 13.10 -23.92 52.20
C LEU A 8 13.40 -24.10 50.68
N ALA A 9 13.51 -25.35 50.21
CA ALA A 9 13.66 -25.65 48.77
C ALA A 9 12.42 -25.31 47.95
N LEU A 10 11.22 -25.46 48.51
CA LEU A 10 9.96 -25.13 47.85
C LEU A 10 9.74 -23.61 47.76
N MET A 11 10.23 -22.83 48.72
CA MET A 11 10.15 -21.36 48.69
C MET A 11 11.13 -20.72 47.68
N LEU A 12 12.26 -21.39 47.38
CA LEU A 12 13.21 -20.87 46.36
C LEU A 12 12.70 -21.06 44.93
N THR A 13 11.73 -21.92 44.67
CA THR A 13 11.18 -22.15 43.33
C THR A 13 10.01 -21.21 42.96
N ALA A 14 9.45 -20.52 43.96
CA ALA A 14 8.28 -19.64 43.75
C ALA A 14 8.63 -18.17 43.41
N SER A 15 9.89 -17.76 43.52
CA SER A 15 10.30 -16.38 43.29
C SER A 15 10.89 -16.09 41.91
N GLY A 16 10.75 -17.03 40.96
CA GLY A 16 11.41 -16.97 39.65
C GLY A 16 10.65 -16.32 38.49
N CYS A 17 9.48 -15.75 38.72
CA CYS A 17 8.65 -15.29 37.57
C CYS A 17 8.40 -13.77 37.44
N ALA A 18 9.06 -12.93 38.23
CA ALA A 18 8.63 -11.53 38.25
C ALA A 18 9.64 -10.48 37.76
N THR A 19 10.88 -10.80 37.41
CA THR A 19 11.88 -9.76 37.12
C THR A 19 12.92 -10.12 36.05
N ILE A 20 12.54 -10.85 35.00
CA ILE A 20 13.46 -11.11 33.87
C ILE A 20 13.31 -10.08 32.75
N THR A 21 12.45 -9.10 32.87
CA THR A 21 12.18 -8.15 31.78
C THR A 21 13.04 -6.88 31.82
N GLU A 22 13.80 -6.59 32.87
CA GLU A 22 14.46 -5.29 32.97
C GLU A 22 15.98 -5.27 32.80
N ASP A 23 16.67 -6.40 32.73
CA ASP A 23 18.14 -6.36 32.73
C ASP A 23 18.83 -7.34 31.76
N PHE A 24 18.23 -7.63 30.61
CA PHE A 24 18.99 -8.11 29.47
C PHE A 24 19.51 -6.92 28.67
N GLY A 25 20.44 -6.16 29.24
CA GLY A 25 21.13 -5.03 28.58
C GLY A 25 21.95 -5.43 27.35
N PHE A 26 21.65 -6.57 26.75
CA PHE A 26 22.25 -7.10 25.53
C PHE A 26 21.33 -6.94 24.30
N MET A 27 20.06 -6.65 24.48
CA MET A 27 19.17 -6.32 23.39
C MET A 27 18.80 -4.84 23.48
N PRO A 28 19.22 -3.99 22.53
CA PRO A 28 18.71 -2.64 22.46
C PRO A 28 17.19 -2.74 22.39
N GLU A 29 16.50 -1.97 23.21
CA GLU A 29 15.05 -1.82 23.14
C GLU A 29 14.67 -1.56 21.69
N PRO A 30 13.74 -2.35 21.09
CA PRO A 30 13.37 -2.10 19.69
C PRO A 30 12.89 -0.67 19.59
N GLU A 31 13.49 0.10 18.69
CA GLU A 31 13.06 1.48 18.46
C GLU A 31 11.54 1.50 18.25
N PRO A 32 10.83 2.41 18.93
CA PRO A 32 9.40 2.53 18.74
C PRO A 32 9.13 2.74 17.25
N ALA A 33 8.10 2.06 16.73
CA ALA A 33 7.72 2.12 15.32
C ALA A 33 7.59 3.60 14.90
N LYS A 34 8.56 4.09 14.14
CA LYS A 34 8.52 5.42 13.56
C LYS A 34 7.61 5.34 12.35
N VAL A 35 6.58 6.18 12.30
CA VAL A 35 5.89 6.45 11.05
C VAL A 35 6.95 7.01 10.09
N ILE A 36 7.38 6.22 9.13
CA ILE A 36 8.23 6.67 8.04
C ILE A 36 7.38 7.70 7.30
N LYS A 37 7.60 8.98 7.60
CA LYS A 37 7.12 10.05 6.73
C LYS A 37 7.77 9.78 5.39
N ASN A 38 6.97 9.60 4.35
CA ASN A 38 7.46 9.46 2.99
C ASN A 38 8.59 10.48 2.79
N GLU A 39 9.81 10.02 2.55
CA GLU A 39 10.97 10.87 2.35
C GLU A 39 10.85 11.73 1.07
N ASN A 40 9.84 11.48 0.26
CA ASN A 40 9.48 12.24 -0.93
C ASN A 40 8.68 13.52 -0.61
N THR A 41 9.09 14.28 0.38
CA THR A 41 8.57 15.66 0.56
C THR A 41 8.88 16.54 -0.65
N GLU A 42 9.94 16.26 -1.39
CA GLU A 42 10.26 16.93 -2.66
C GLU A 42 9.12 16.81 -3.67
N PHE A 43 8.49 15.66 -3.76
CA PHE A 43 7.35 15.41 -4.63
C PHE A 43 6.14 16.31 -4.32
N LEU A 44 5.90 16.60 -3.04
CA LEU A 44 4.81 17.47 -2.60
C LEU A 44 5.11 18.96 -2.81
N THR A 45 6.39 19.32 -2.90
CA THR A 45 6.85 20.72 -3.02
C THR A 45 7.17 21.15 -4.46
N LEU A 46 6.96 20.26 -5.44
CA LEU A 46 7.18 20.60 -6.84
C LEU A 46 6.33 21.79 -7.27
N PRO A 47 6.92 22.82 -7.91
CA PRO A 47 6.14 23.94 -8.42
C PRO A 47 5.15 23.45 -9.49
N GLY A 48 3.93 23.95 -9.44
CA GLY A 48 2.88 23.60 -10.40
C GLY A 48 3.23 24.00 -11.83
N PRO A 49 2.63 23.36 -12.84
CA PRO A 49 2.85 23.70 -14.25
C PRO A 49 2.28 25.10 -14.55
N SER A 50 2.99 25.89 -15.36
CA SER A 50 2.59 27.24 -15.75
C SER A 50 1.30 27.28 -16.57
N THR A 51 0.93 26.19 -17.21
CA THR A 51 -0.26 26.03 -18.07
C THR A 51 -1.52 25.61 -17.29
N GLY A 52 -1.42 25.47 -15.97
CA GLY A 52 -2.51 24.94 -15.14
C GLY A 52 -2.49 23.42 -15.04
N LYS A 53 -3.45 22.86 -14.29
CA LYS A 53 -3.50 21.41 -14.06
C LYS A 53 -3.74 20.62 -15.33
N ALA A 54 -2.94 19.60 -15.55
CA ALA A 54 -3.21 18.63 -16.60
C ALA A 54 -4.36 17.69 -16.19
N VAL A 55 -5.37 17.56 -17.07
CA VAL A 55 -6.47 16.62 -16.83
C VAL A 55 -6.03 15.23 -17.24
N VAL A 56 -5.99 14.31 -16.28
CA VAL A 56 -5.48 12.95 -16.48
C VAL A 56 -6.53 11.89 -16.08
N ALA A 57 -6.48 10.75 -16.73
CA ALA A 57 -7.29 9.59 -16.42
C ALA A 57 -6.40 8.38 -16.18
N VAL A 58 -6.63 7.65 -15.11
CA VAL A 58 -6.00 6.36 -14.85
C VAL A 58 -6.94 5.27 -15.36
N TYR A 59 -6.40 4.39 -16.22
CA TYR A 59 -7.11 3.21 -16.72
C TYR A 59 -6.57 1.94 -16.07
N GLY A 60 -6.14 0.95 -16.82
CA GLY A 60 -5.69 -0.32 -16.29
C GLY A 60 -4.36 -0.20 -15.52
N PHE A 61 -4.41 -0.34 -14.21
CA PHE A 61 -3.24 -0.39 -13.34
C PHE A 61 -3.34 -1.59 -12.39
N THR A 62 -3.19 -2.78 -12.95
CA THR A 62 -3.46 -4.04 -12.27
C THR A 62 -2.20 -4.85 -12.01
N ASP A 63 -2.34 -5.85 -11.15
CA ASP A 63 -1.32 -6.88 -10.95
C ASP A 63 -1.26 -7.80 -12.19
N LYS A 64 -0.11 -7.82 -12.85
CA LYS A 64 0.19 -8.68 -14.01
C LYS A 64 1.19 -9.79 -13.66
N THR A 65 1.58 -9.91 -12.40
CA THR A 65 2.54 -10.92 -11.95
C THR A 65 1.92 -12.29 -11.79
N GLY A 66 0.64 -12.34 -11.42
CA GLY A 66 -0.06 -13.58 -11.06
C GLY A 66 0.47 -14.23 -9.79
N GLN A 67 1.36 -13.57 -9.05
CA GLN A 67 2.00 -14.12 -7.87
C GLN A 67 1.03 -14.28 -6.70
N ARG A 68 1.16 -15.41 -6.00
CA ARG A 68 0.39 -15.71 -4.79
C ARG A 68 1.32 -15.83 -3.58
N LYS A 69 0.79 -15.53 -2.41
CA LYS A 69 1.57 -15.64 -1.16
C LYS A 69 1.97 -17.11 -0.95
N PRO A 70 3.24 -17.40 -0.65
CA PRO A 70 3.65 -18.76 -0.33
C PRO A 70 2.96 -19.23 0.95
N SER A 71 2.52 -20.49 0.97
CA SER A 71 1.93 -21.14 2.12
C SER A 71 2.40 -22.58 2.19
N GLU A 72 2.85 -23.01 3.34
CA GLU A 72 3.33 -24.38 3.57
C GLU A 72 2.21 -25.38 3.86
N ARG A 73 1.01 -24.90 4.20
CA ARG A 73 -0.05 -25.77 4.76
C ARG A 73 -1.35 -25.82 3.96
N MET A 74 -1.63 -24.88 3.08
CA MET A 74 -2.88 -24.83 2.31
C MET A 74 -2.67 -24.17 0.95
N ALA A 75 -3.53 -24.53 -0.03
CA ALA A 75 -3.61 -23.81 -1.30
C ALA A 75 -3.86 -22.31 -1.01
N ASN A 76 -2.90 -21.47 -1.37
CA ASN A 76 -2.96 -20.06 -1.07
C ASN A 76 -3.66 -19.31 -2.19
N ILE A 77 -4.85 -18.83 -1.91
CA ILE A 77 -5.67 -18.05 -2.85
C ILE A 77 -5.40 -16.53 -2.77
N SER A 78 -4.63 -16.09 -1.76
CA SER A 78 -4.30 -14.67 -1.60
C SER A 78 -3.21 -14.24 -2.58
N THR A 79 -3.42 -13.10 -3.24
CA THR A 79 -2.40 -12.48 -4.09
C THR A 79 -1.23 -11.95 -3.26
N ALA A 80 -0.03 -11.98 -3.83
CA ALA A 80 1.17 -11.50 -3.14
C ALA A 80 1.25 -9.97 -3.16
N VAL A 81 0.76 -9.36 -4.24
CA VAL A 81 0.76 -7.90 -4.44
C VAL A 81 -0.65 -7.32 -4.32
N THR A 82 -0.73 -6.02 -4.06
CA THR A 82 -2.00 -5.31 -3.96
C THR A 82 -2.79 -5.38 -5.25
N GLN A 83 -4.11 -5.56 -5.16
CA GLN A 83 -5.02 -5.56 -6.30
C GLN A 83 -5.64 -4.19 -6.58
N GLY A 84 -5.41 -3.20 -5.71
CA GLY A 84 -5.94 -1.82 -5.83
C GLY A 84 -4.83 -0.80 -6.07
N ALA A 85 -3.82 -1.13 -6.87
CA ALA A 85 -2.67 -0.23 -7.11
C ALA A 85 -3.08 1.08 -7.79
N GLU A 86 -4.17 1.08 -8.57
CA GLU A 86 -4.72 2.29 -9.21
C GLU A 86 -5.18 3.33 -8.17
N VAL A 87 -5.68 2.91 -7.02
CA VAL A 87 -6.13 3.82 -5.95
C VAL A 87 -4.93 4.61 -5.40
N TRP A 88 -3.81 3.95 -5.18
CA TRP A 88 -2.58 4.59 -4.73
C TRP A 88 -2.02 5.55 -5.78
N LEU A 89 -2.06 5.16 -7.06
CA LEU A 89 -1.63 6.03 -8.16
C LEU A 89 -2.52 7.28 -8.25
N ILE A 90 -3.84 7.13 -8.20
CA ILE A 90 -4.77 8.26 -8.20
C ILE A 90 -4.48 9.20 -7.04
N LYS A 91 -4.28 8.67 -5.83
CA LYS A 91 -3.93 9.46 -4.66
C LYS A 91 -2.61 10.23 -4.88
N ALA A 92 -1.56 9.56 -5.34
CA ALA A 92 -0.27 10.19 -5.61
C ALA A 92 -0.40 11.34 -6.64
N LEU A 93 -1.15 11.13 -7.72
CA LEU A 93 -1.41 12.17 -8.72
C LEU A 93 -2.17 13.37 -8.15
N GLN A 94 -3.09 13.14 -7.21
CA GLN A 94 -3.82 14.21 -6.54
C GLN A 94 -2.96 15.02 -5.56
N GLU A 95 -1.92 14.42 -5.01
CA GLU A 95 -1.07 15.02 -3.97
C GLU A 95 0.18 15.71 -4.53
N VAL A 96 0.64 15.34 -5.73
CA VAL A 96 1.86 15.90 -6.32
C VAL A 96 1.82 17.43 -6.42
N GLY A 97 2.90 18.08 -6.00
CA GLY A 97 3.03 19.54 -5.96
C GLY A 97 1.94 20.21 -5.12
N GLY A 98 1.51 19.59 -4.02
CA GLY A 98 0.40 20.09 -3.21
C GLY A 98 -0.93 20.11 -3.96
N GLY A 99 -1.10 19.21 -4.92
CA GLY A 99 -2.31 19.09 -5.74
C GLY A 99 -2.41 20.10 -6.86
N THR A 100 -1.31 20.70 -7.29
CA THR A 100 -1.31 21.71 -8.36
C THR A 100 -1.07 21.15 -9.77
N TRP A 101 -0.58 19.90 -9.90
CA TRP A 101 -0.18 19.32 -11.16
C TRP A 101 -1.32 18.70 -11.96
N PHE A 102 -2.13 17.88 -11.31
CA PHE A 102 -3.11 17.07 -12.03
C PHE A 102 -4.53 17.27 -11.53
N GLN A 103 -5.45 17.17 -12.46
CA GLN A 103 -6.87 16.98 -12.20
C GLN A 103 -7.25 15.58 -12.66
N VAL A 104 -7.37 14.66 -11.72
CA VAL A 104 -7.68 13.27 -12.03
C VAL A 104 -9.18 13.12 -12.29
N VAL A 105 -9.53 12.51 -13.40
CA VAL A 105 -10.92 12.20 -13.76
C VAL A 105 -11.18 10.70 -13.66
N GLU A 106 -12.38 10.36 -13.17
CA GLU A 106 -12.79 8.97 -12.99
C GLU A 106 -12.96 8.23 -14.32
N ARG A 107 -12.26 7.11 -14.47
CA ARG A 107 -12.39 6.20 -15.61
C ARG A 107 -12.43 4.73 -15.22
N VAL A 108 -11.96 4.37 -14.03
CA VAL A 108 -12.04 3.00 -13.50
C VAL A 108 -13.50 2.62 -13.26
N GLY A 109 -14.25 3.50 -12.60
CA GLY A 109 -15.68 3.35 -12.32
C GLY A 109 -16.59 4.03 -13.33
N LEU A 110 -16.15 4.24 -14.59
CA LEU A 110 -16.90 4.99 -15.60
C LEU A 110 -18.29 4.42 -15.86
N GLU A 111 -18.45 3.11 -15.83
CA GLU A 111 -19.74 2.45 -16.02
C GLU A 111 -20.74 2.88 -14.93
N ASN A 112 -20.33 2.86 -13.67
CA ASN A 112 -21.17 3.28 -12.54
C ASN A 112 -21.50 4.76 -12.62
N LEU A 113 -20.52 5.58 -12.94
CA LEU A 113 -20.73 7.01 -13.13
C LEU A 113 -21.74 7.28 -14.27
N THR A 114 -21.67 6.54 -15.35
CA THR A 114 -22.60 6.68 -16.48
C THR A 114 -24.01 6.26 -16.09
N LYS A 115 -24.17 5.16 -15.36
CA LYS A 115 -25.47 4.71 -14.81
C LYS A 115 -26.08 5.79 -13.90
N GLU A 116 -25.30 6.33 -12.99
CA GLU A 116 -25.77 7.39 -12.07
C GLU A 116 -26.21 8.63 -12.84
N ARG A 117 -25.47 9.04 -13.86
CA ARG A 117 -25.87 10.16 -14.73
C ARG A 117 -27.16 9.88 -15.51
N GLN A 118 -27.45 8.63 -15.87
CA GLN A 118 -28.71 8.24 -16.50
C GLN A 118 -29.86 8.34 -15.49
N ILE A 119 -29.68 7.84 -14.27
CA ILE A 119 -30.68 7.94 -13.20
C ILE A 119 -31.04 9.41 -12.93
N ILE A 120 -30.06 10.28 -12.84
CA ILE A 120 -30.29 11.72 -12.63
C ILE A 120 -31.12 12.30 -13.79
N ARG A 121 -30.81 11.98 -15.06
CA ARG A 121 -31.56 12.47 -16.21
C ARG A 121 -33.02 12.01 -16.17
N GLN A 122 -33.24 10.70 -15.90
CA GLN A 122 -34.57 10.13 -15.81
C GLN A 122 -35.39 10.78 -14.67
N SER A 123 -34.79 10.91 -13.50
CA SER A 123 -35.44 11.54 -12.35
C SER A 123 -35.83 12.99 -12.61
N ARG A 124 -34.95 13.75 -13.28
CA ARG A 124 -35.24 15.16 -13.67
C ARG A 124 -36.39 15.23 -14.69
N THR A 125 -36.42 14.31 -15.66
CA THR A 125 -37.50 14.26 -16.65
C THR A 125 -38.85 14.00 -15.98
N ILE A 126 -38.92 13.11 -14.98
CA ILE A 126 -40.16 12.78 -14.26
C ILE A 126 -40.70 14.01 -13.53
N VAL A 127 -39.85 14.85 -12.97
CA VAL A 127 -40.26 16.05 -12.23
C VAL A 127 -40.34 17.32 -13.09
N GLY A 128 -40.16 17.18 -14.41
CA GLY A 128 -40.20 18.31 -15.34
C GLY A 128 -38.99 19.25 -15.25
N ASP A 129 -37.89 18.81 -14.64
CA ASP A 129 -36.64 19.59 -14.56
C ASP A 129 -35.86 19.50 -15.88
N THR A 130 -35.78 20.58 -16.62
CA THR A 130 -35.11 20.64 -17.93
C THR A 130 -33.59 20.89 -17.85
N ARG A 131 -33.02 21.06 -16.65
CA ARG A 131 -31.58 21.31 -16.49
C ARG A 131 -30.77 20.11 -16.94
N SER A 132 -29.85 20.30 -17.89
CA SER A 132 -28.92 19.26 -18.31
C SER A 132 -27.77 19.09 -17.31
N LEU A 133 -27.21 17.88 -17.25
CA LEU A 133 -25.93 17.68 -16.57
C LEU A 133 -24.81 18.30 -17.40
N PRO A 134 -23.83 18.95 -16.77
CA PRO A 134 -22.65 19.42 -17.49
C PRO A 134 -21.91 18.26 -18.16
N PRO A 135 -21.20 18.48 -19.26
CA PRO A 135 -20.35 17.46 -19.85
C PRO A 135 -19.29 16.99 -18.86
N MET A 136 -18.86 15.75 -18.99
CA MET A 136 -17.71 15.25 -18.21
C MET A 136 -16.42 15.87 -18.78
N LEU A 137 -15.45 16.07 -17.91
CA LEU A 137 -14.13 16.53 -18.33
C LEU A 137 -13.45 15.49 -19.23
N PHE A 138 -12.78 15.99 -20.26
CA PHE A 138 -11.92 15.18 -21.11
C PHE A 138 -10.54 15.05 -20.47
N ALA A 139 -10.00 13.84 -20.44
CA ALA A 139 -8.60 13.64 -20.08
C ALA A 139 -7.72 14.02 -21.27
N GLY A 140 -6.72 14.85 -21.04
CA GLY A 140 -5.68 15.14 -22.03
C GLY A 140 -4.61 14.06 -22.09
N VAL A 141 -4.44 13.35 -20.98
CA VAL A 141 -3.46 12.27 -20.83
C VAL A 141 -4.11 11.04 -20.21
N LEU A 142 -3.81 9.88 -20.78
CA LEU A 142 -4.13 8.59 -20.19
C LEU A 142 -2.92 8.04 -19.46
N ILE A 143 -3.14 7.43 -18.33
CA ILE A 143 -2.12 6.72 -17.56
C ILE A 143 -2.54 5.25 -17.44
N GLU A 144 -1.66 4.38 -17.89
CA GLU A 144 -1.83 2.94 -17.84
C GLU A 144 -0.55 2.28 -17.32
N GLY A 145 -0.70 1.11 -16.72
CA GLY A 145 0.48 0.38 -16.21
C GLY A 145 0.11 -0.85 -15.42
N GLY A 146 0.94 -1.15 -14.44
CA GLY A 146 0.69 -2.24 -13.52
C GLY A 146 1.94 -2.74 -12.82
N ILE A 147 1.74 -3.69 -11.95
CA ILE A 147 2.80 -4.40 -11.27
C ILE A 147 3.18 -5.58 -12.15
N ILE A 148 4.45 -5.61 -12.62
CA ILE A 148 4.95 -6.60 -13.58
C ILE A 148 5.93 -7.60 -12.98
N GLY A 149 6.47 -7.31 -11.80
CA GLY A 149 7.37 -8.19 -11.08
C GLY A 149 7.13 -8.14 -9.57
N TYR A 150 7.27 -9.29 -8.95
CA TYR A 150 7.28 -9.45 -7.51
C TYR A 150 8.27 -10.55 -7.14
N ASP A 151 9.38 -10.15 -6.57
CA ASP A 151 10.42 -11.06 -6.10
C ASP A 151 10.37 -11.12 -4.58
N SER A 152 9.98 -12.27 -4.06
CA SER A 152 9.89 -12.51 -2.62
C SER A 152 11.17 -13.12 -2.07
N ASN A 153 11.49 -12.82 -0.82
CA ASN A 153 12.66 -13.38 -0.12
C ASN A 153 14.02 -13.08 -0.79
N VAL A 154 14.14 -11.91 -1.44
CA VAL A 154 15.39 -11.50 -2.08
C VAL A 154 16.53 -11.43 -1.08
N LEU A 155 16.22 -10.95 0.13
CA LEU A 155 17.11 -11.02 1.28
C LEU A 155 16.32 -11.58 2.46
N THR A 156 16.84 -12.66 3.05
CA THR A 156 16.32 -13.22 4.28
C THR A 156 17.45 -13.34 5.27
N GLY A 157 17.16 -12.96 6.50
CA GLY A 157 18.14 -13.10 7.57
C GLY A 157 17.40 -13.23 8.90
N GLY A 158 18.14 -13.71 9.88
CA GLY A 158 17.62 -13.84 11.23
C GLY A 158 18.74 -14.23 12.18
N ALA A 159 18.58 -13.85 13.43
CA ALA A 159 19.43 -14.29 14.52
C ALA A 159 18.55 -14.85 15.61
N GLY A 160 18.99 -15.91 16.22
CA GLY A 160 18.28 -16.53 17.34
C GLY A 160 19.22 -17.38 18.19
N ALA A 161 19.01 -17.35 19.47
CA ALA A 161 19.67 -18.23 20.41
C ALA A 161 18.61 -18.98 21.21
N ARG A 162 18.74 -20.30 21.30
CA ARG A 162 17.82 -21.14 22.06
C ARG A 162 18.59 -22.01 23.06
N TYR A 163 18.12 -21.99 24.28
CA TYR A 163 18.59 -22.88 25.31
C TYR A 163 17.41 -23.72 25.83
N LEU A 164 17.53 -25.03 25.81
CA LEU A 164 16.44 -25.97 26.15
C LEU A 164 15.12 -25.70 25.40
N GLY A 165 15.20 -25.25 24.14
CA GLY A 165 14.01 -24.98 23.30
C GLY A 165 13.37 -23.62 23.50
N VAL A 166 13.85 -22.79 24.42
CA VAL A 166 13.36 -21.43 24.69
C VAL A 166 14.43 -20.42 24.34
N GLY A 167 14.05 -19.37 23.59
CA GLY A 167 14.95 -18.28 23.24
C GLY A 167 14.36 -17.36 22.20
N PRO A 168 14.83 -16.10 22.14
CA PRO A 168 14.40 -15.13 21.14
C PRO A 168 14.94 -15.50 19.76
N SER A 169 14.14 -15.22 18.74
CA SER A 169 14.58 -15.26 17.34
C SER A 169 13.96 -14.10 16.58
N THR A 170 14.77 -13.46 15.71
CA THR A 170 14.33 -12.42 14.80
C THR A 170 14.52 -12.90 13.38
N GLN A 171 13.58 -12.56 12.50
CA GLN A 171 13.68 -12.82 11.07
C GLN A 171 13.28 -11.54 10.33
N TYR A 172 13.98 -11.24 9.24
CA TYR A 172 13.56 -10.19 8.30
C TYR A 172 13.48 -10.76 6.90
N ARG A 173 12.61 -10.17 6.10
CA ARG A 173 12.41 -10.51 4.70
C ARG A 173 12.30 -9.22 3.90
N GLN A 174 12.94 -9.19 2.75
CA GLN A 174 12.84 -8.11 1.79
C GLN A 174 12.21 -8.63 0.52
N ASP A 175 11.15 -7.98 0.09
CA ASP A 175 10.48 -8.26 -1.18
C ASP A 175 10.68 -7.06 -2.12
N ILE A 176 10.79 -7.32 -3.42
CA ILE A 176 10.93 -6.31 -4.46
C ILE A 176 9.69 -6.33 -5.34
N VAL A 177 9.11 -5.16 -5.56
CA VAL A 177 7.97 -4.97 -6.46
C VAL A 177 8.41 -4.12 -7.64
N THR A 178 8.23 -4.61 -8.85
CA THR A 178 8.51 -3.87 -10.09
C THR A 178 7.21 -3.36 -10.68
N VAL A 179 7.17 -2.06 -10.91
CA VAL A 179 6.02 -1.34 -11.46
C VAL A 179 6.39 -0.75 -12.80
N THR A 180 5.47 -0.78 -13.76
CA THR A 180 5.60 -0.07 -15.04
C THR A 180 4.44 0.90 -15.22
N MET A 181 4.70 2.02 -15.89
CA MET A 181 3.70 3.03 -16.17
C MET A 181 3.95 3.68 -17.54
N ARG A 182 2.88 3.96 -18.26
CA ARG A 182 2.92 4.74 -19.52
C ARG A 182 1.97 5.91 -19.42
N MET A 183 2.40 7.05 -19.92
CA MET A 183 1.57 8.23 -20.13
C MET A 183 1.35 8.42 -21.63
N ILE A 184 0.10 8.53 -22.04
CA ILE A 184 -0.30 8.56 -23.45
C ILE A 184 -1.11 9.84 -23.71
N SER A 185 -0.73 10.59 -24.74
CA SER A 185 -1.50 11.74 -25.21
C SER A 185 -2.82 11.28 -25.83
N VAL A 186 -3.95 11.76 -25.32
CA VAL A 186 -5.26 11.46 -25.91
C VAL A 186 -5.40 12.06 -27.31
N GLN A 187 -4.79 13.20 -27.55
CA GLN A 187 -4.90 13.92 -28.81
C GLN A 187 -4.16 13.23 -29.96
N SER A 188 -2.94 12.74 -29.70
CA SER A 188 -2.08 12.14 -30.73
C SER A 188 -1.98 10.63 -30.67
N GLY A 189 -2.33 10.00 -29.54
CA GLY A 189 -2.05 8.60 -29.29
C GLY A 189 -0.57 8.31 -29.00
N GLU A 190 0.26 9.32 -28.91
CA GLU A 190 1.69 9.17 -28.63
C GLU A 190 1.94 8.77 -27.19
N VAL A 191 2.89 7.85 -26.99
CA VAL A 191 3.40 7.50 -25.67
C VAL A 191 4.42 8.54 -25.25
N LEU A 192 4.01 9.43 -24.34
CA LEU A 192 4.83 10.54 -23.86
C LEU A 192 5.95 10.09 -22.93
N ILE A 193 5.63 9.14 -22.05
CA ILE A 193 6.56 8.60 -21.05
C ILE A 193 6.26 7.10 -20.89
N SER A 194 7.31 6.31 -20.72
CA SER A 194 7.24 4.92 -20.31
C SER A 194 8.35 4.64 -19.29
N VAL A 195 8.00 4.14 -18.13
CA VAL A 195 8.90 3.82 -17.02
C VAL A 195 8.60 2.43 -16.48
#